data_1effedcab3f0ec0e66653b2d7a260afa
#
_entry.id   1effedcab3f0ec0e66653b2d7a260afa
#
_cell.length_a   1.000
_cell.length_b   1.000
_cell.length_c   1.000
_cell.angle_alpha   90.00
_cell.angle_beta   90.00
_cell.angle_gamma   90.00
#
_symmetry.space_group_name_H-M   'P 1'
#
loop_
_entity.id
_entity.type
_entity.pdbx_description
1 polymer ?
#
loop_
_entity_poly.entity_id
_entity_poly.type
_entity_poly.pdbx_seq_one_letter_code
_entity_poly.pdbx_strand_id
1 'polypeptide(L)'
;MENNNKKSSVFYSYNLNPQINFDTHEEGEKIILSLRSHPFTQIGWILNSIFLFVFIFVLNFFIQNFFNLLQVFILNIFAVVFILSYIWISFLGWYFNVGIVTNKRVIDIDLHAVIYKEITDAQLGKIEDITVKSGGYLQSLFDYGSIFIQTAGAAVNIEFNNVPHPTDAVQVINKLISKKHGA
;
A
#
# COMPACT_ATOMS: atom_id res chain seq x y z
N MET A 1 17.46 -28.66 -3.97
CA MET A 1 18.04 -27.30 -3.90
C MET A 1 17.52 -26.54 -5.11
N GLU A 2 16.34 -26.00 -5.01
CA GLU A 2 15.70 -25.26 -6.11
C GLU A 2 16.02 -23.78 -5.92
N ASN A 3 16.94 -23.33 -6.76
CA ASN A 3 17.42 -21.95 -6.77
C ASN A 3 16.34 -21.06 -7.38
N ASN A 4 15.31 -20.73 -6.58
CA ASN A 4 14.22 -19.85 -6.99
C ASN A 4 14.71 -18.39 -6.88
N ASN A 5 15.56 -18.01 -7.83
CA ASN A 5 16.00 -16.63 -8.05
C ASN A 5 14.82 -15.82 -8.65
N LYS A 6 13.72 -15.74 -7.89
CA LYS A 6 12.58 -14.92 -8.22
C LYS A 6 13.00 -13.48 -7.96
N LYS A 7 13.42 -12.77 -9.03
CA LYS A 7 13.63 -11.31 -8.99
C LYS A 7 12.48 -10.69 -8.22
N SER A 8 12.79 -10.15 -7.04
CA SER A 8 11.82 -9.44 -6.22
C SER A 8 11.36 -8.21 -7.02
N SER A 9 10.19 -8.30 -7.61
CA SER A 9 9.62 -7.16 -8.31
C SER A 9 9.09 -6.18 -7.25
N VAL A 10 9.48 -4.92 -7.37
CA VAL A 10 9.01 -3.82 -6.51
C VAL A 10 7.47 -3.66 -6.54
N PHE A 11 6.82 -4.27 -7.53
CA PHE A 11 5.36 -4.26 -7.69
C PHE A 11 4.62 -5.37 -6.94
N TYR A 12 5.32 -6.36 -6.36
CA TYR A 12 4.65 -7.38 -5.57
C TYR A 12 4.20 -6.82 -4.21
N SER A 13 2.92 -7.00 -3.89
CA SER A 13 2.33 -6.56 -2.63
C SER A 13 2.78 -7.39 -1.42
N TYR A 14 3.31 -8.59 -1.63
CA TYR A 14 3.91 -9.47 -0.63
C TYR A 14 5.25 -9.97 -1.15
N ASN A 15 6.34 -9.58 -0.51
CA ASN A 15 7.68 -9.93 -0.97
C ASN A 15 8.56 -10.36 0.19
N LEU A 16 9.05 -11.62 0.14
CA LEU A 16 9.98 -12.18 1.12
C LEU A 16 11.42 -11.88 0.70
N ASN A 17 12.22 -11.41 1.65
CA ASN A 17 13.64 -11.06 1.47
C ASN A 17 13.90 -10.12 0.28
N PRO A 18 13.17 -9.00 0.18
CA PRO A 18 13.36 -8.07 -0.92
C PRO A 18 14.74 -7.41 -0.83
N GLN A 19 15.40 -7.26 -1.96
CA GLN A 19 16.64 -6.49 -2.07
C GLN A 19 16.31 -5.01 -2.29
N ILE A 20 15.78 -4.36 -1.25
CA ILE A 20 15.41 -2.94 -1.27
C ILE A 20 16.31 -2.23 -0.25
N ASN A 21 16.90 -1.11 -0.65
CA ASN A 21 17.55 -0.19 0.27
C ASN A 21 16.55 0.89 0.69
N PHE A 22 16.53 1.22 1.98
CA PHE A 22 15.75 2.33 2.52
C PHE A 22 16.66 3.26 3.34
N ASP A 23 16.31 4.53 3.39
CA ASP A 23 17.18 5.61 3.88
C ASP A 23 17.58 5.49 5.38
N THR A 24 16.76 4.77 6.18
CA THR A 24 16.97 4.60 7.63
C THR A 24 17.57 3.24 8.00
N HIS A 25 18.32 2.61 7.10
CA HIS A 25 18.92 1.29 7.30
C HIS A 25 20.01 1.31 8.39
N GLU A 26 19.85 0.45 9.41
CA GLU A 26 20.86 0.26 10.46
C GLU A 26 21.90 -0.81 10.07
N GLU A 27 23.11 -0.70 10.63
CA GLU A 27 24.14 -1.72 10.41
C GLU A 27 23.66 -3.12 10.84
N GLY A 28 23.78 -4.08 9.92
CA GLY A 28 23.33 -5.47 10.14
C GLY A 28 21.82 -5.68 10.08
N GLU A 29 21.03 -4.66 9.75
CA GLU A 29 19.60 -4.79 9.52
C GLU A 29 19.34 -5.48 8.18
N LYS A 30 18.39 -6.44 8.14
CA LYS A 30 17.99 -7.14 6.91
C LYS A 30 16.48 -7.10 6.78
N ILE A 31 16.00 -6.71 5.60
CA ILE A 31 14.58 -6.77 5.31
C ILE A 31 14.18 -8.23 5.11
N ILE A 32 13.17 -8.68 5.85
CA ILE A 32 12.65 -10.04 5.77
C ILE A 32 11.35 -10.09 4.99
N LEU A 33 10.50 -9.07 5.16
CA LEU A 33 9.21 -9.01 4.50
C LEU A 33 8.90 -7.56 4.12
N SER A 34 8.37 -7.36 2.92
CA SER A 34 7.79 -6.09 2.48
C SER A 34 6.34 -6.32 2.09
N LEU A 35 5.47 -5.49 2.62
CA LEU A 35 4.01 -5.55 2.47
C LEU A 35 3.50 -4.28 1.83
N ARG A 36 2.54 -4.41 0.91
CA ARG A 36 1.74 -3.32 0.35
C ARG A 36 0.29 -3.73 0.32
N SER A 37 -0.60 -2.74 0.25
CA SER A 37 -2.01 -3.02 0.05
C SER A 37 -2.25 -3.86 -1.19
N HIS A 38 -3.15 -4.84 -1.07
CA HIS A 38 -3.48 -5.77 -2.15
C HIS A 38 -3.99 -5.02 -3.39
N PRO A 39 -3.58 -5.38 -4.62
CA PRO A 39 -3.98 -4.68 -5.85
C PRO A 39 -5.49 -4.57 -6.03
N PHE A 40 -6.26 -5.51 -5.48
CA PHE A 40 -7.73 -5.49 -5.53
C PHE A 40 -8.32 -4.23 -4.86
N THR A 41 -7.66 -3.68 -3.84
CA THR A 41 -8.10 -2.45 -3.17
C THR A 41 -8.06 -1.23 -4.09
N GLN A 42 -7.29 -1.32 -5.19
CA GLN A 42 -7.14 -0.26 -6.16
C GLN A 42 -8.30 -0.16 -7.15
N ILE A 43 -9.16 -1.19 -7.21
CA ILE A 43 -10.31 -1.23 -8.12
C ILE A 43 -11.23 -0.02 -7.90
N GLY A 44 -11.37 0.46 -6.67
CA GLY A 44 -12.24 1.60 -6.36
C GLY A 44 -11.91 2.86 -7.15
N TRP A 45 -10.65 3.33 -7.10
CA TRP A 45 -10.25 4.52 -7.83
C TRP A 45 -10.13 4.27 -9.34
N ILE A 46 -9.83 3.03 -9.78
CA ILE A 46 -9.80 2.65 -11.20
C ILE A 46 -11.21 2.77 -11.79
N LEU A 47 -12.21 2.18 -11.15
CA LEU A 47 -13.60 2.29 -11.58
C LEU A 47 -14.10 3.74 -11.58
N ASN A 48 -13.71 4.52 -10.57
CA ASN A 48 -14.03 5.94 -10.49
C ASN A 48 -13.41 6.73 -11.66
N SER A 49 -12.18 6.43 -12.03
CA SER A 49 -11.52 7.04 -13.19
C SER A 49 -12.22 6.70 -14.50
N ILE A 50 -12.60 5.44 -14.68
CA ILE A 50 -13.38 4.98 -15.84
C ILE A 50 -14.73 5.72 -15.90
N PHE A 51 -15.42 5.79 -14.76
CA PHE A 51 -16.68 6.52 -14.66
C PHE A 51 -16.53 8.00 -15.05
N LEU A 52 -15.49 8.68 -14.58
CA LEU A 52 -15.21 10.08 -14.93
C LEU A 52 -14.96 10.23 -16.43
N PHE A 53 -14.21 9.33 -17.06
CA PHE A 53 -14.01 9.36 -18.51
C PHE A 53 -15.32 9.20 -19.28
N VAL A 54 -16.14 8.23 -18.91
CA VAL A 54 -17.46 8.00 -19.52
C VAL A 54 -18.38 9.20 -19.30
N PHE A 55 -18.36 9.77 -18.09
CA PHE A 55 -19.16 10.94 -17.77
C PHE A 55 -18.80 12.16 -18.64
N ILE A 56 -17.51 12.44 -18.81
CA ILE A 56 -17.06 13.52 -19.69
C ILE A 56 -17.45 13.24 -21.14
N PHE A 57 -17.29 12.00 -21.58
CA PHE A 57 -17.70 11.62 -22.95
C PHE A 57 -19.19 11.87 -23.18
N VAL A 58 -20.05 11.47 -22.26
CA VAL A 58 -21.51 11.71 -22.34
C VAL A 58 -21.82 13.22 -22.28
N LEU A 59 -21.15 13.95 -21.38
CA LEU A 59 -21.34 15.41 -21.28
C LEU A 59 -21.06 16.15 -22.61
N ASN A 60 -20.09 15.66 -23.38
CA ASN A 60 -19.75 16.29 -24.67
C ASN A 60 -20.93 16.33 -25.67
N PHE A 61 -21.88 15.40 -25.59
CA PHE A 61 -23.08 15.45 -26.42
C PHE A 61 -24.01 16.63 -26.08
N PHE A 62 -23.98 17.13 -24.85
CA PHE A 62 -24.82 18.21 -24.37
C PHE A 62 -24.12 19.55 -24.42
N ILE A 63 -22.84 19.59 -24.08
CA ILE A 63 -22.06 20.85 -23.98
C ILE A 63 -21.93 21.58 -25.28
N GLN A 64 -21.90 20.90 -26.43
CA GLN A 64 -21.79 21.50 -27.76
C GLN A 64 -22.95 22.43 -28.10
N ASN A 65 -24.10 22.32 -27.45
CA ASN A 65 -25.25 23.21 -27.66
C ASN A 65 -25.09 24.58 -26.94
N PHE A 66 -24.17 24.67 -25.98
CA PHE A 66 -23.99 25.85 -25.11
C PHE A 66 -22.64 26.55 -25.33
N PHE A 67 -21.65 25.84 -25.85
CA PHE A 67 -20.27 26.32 -25.98
C PHE A 67 -19.78 26.18 -27.44
N ASN A 68 -18.91 27.09 -27.87
CA ASN A 68 -18.25 26.96 -29.16
C ASN A 68 -17.14 25.88 -29.14
N LEU A 69 -16.69 25.46 -30.31
CA LEU A 69 -15.71 24.37 -30.46
C LEU A 69 -14.43 24.60 -29.67
N LEU A 70 -13.91 25.82 -29.62
CA LEU A 70 -12.69 26.17 -28.90
C LEU A 70 -12.89 26.02 -27.37
N GLN A 71 -14.03 26.47 -26.86
CA GLN A 71 -14.37 26.36 -25.44
C GLN A 71 -14.52 24.89 -25.02
N VAL A 72 -15.22 24.08 -25.82
CA VAL A 72 -15.37 22.64 -25.60
C VAL A 72 -14.02 21.97 -25.60
N PHE A 73 -13.14 22.30 -26.53
CA PHE A 73 -11.78 21.74 -26.59
C PHE A 73 -10.97 22.06 -25.32
N ILE A 74 -10.99 23.32 -24.88
CA ILE A 74 -10.30 23.74 -23.65
C ILE A 74 -10.87 23.02 -22.44
N LEU A 75 -12.19 22.91 -22.28
CA LEU A 75 -12.83 22.19 -21.17
C LEU A 75 -12.41 20.71 -21.14
N ASN A 76 -12.36 20.07 -22.31
CA ASN A 76 -11.91 18.66 -22.39
C ASN A 76 -10.44 18.49 -21.99
N ILE A 77 -9.55 19.41 -22.38
CA ILE A 77 -8.14 19.36 -21.92
C ILE A 77 -8.09 19.44 -20.40
N PHE A 78 -8.78 20.40 -19.77
CA PHE A 78 -8.81 20.51 -18.33
C PHE A 78 -9.37 19.25 -17.66
N ALA A 79 -10.45 18.70 -18.19
CA ALA A 79 -11.05 17.49 -17.67
C ALA A 79 -10.10 16.28 -17.75
N VAL A 80 -9.42 16.09 -18.86
CA VAL A 80 -8.43 15.02 -19.05
C VAL A 80 -7.25 15.19 -18.09
N VAL A 81 -6.69 16.41 -17.97
CA VAL A 81 -5.59 16.70 -17.03
C VAL A 81 -6.02 16.42 -15.60
N PHE A 82 -7.25 16.79 -15.23
CA PHE A 82 -7.79 16.50 -13.89
C PHE A 82 -7.89 15.00 -13.62
N ILE A 83 -8.42 14.21 -14.55
CA ILE A 83 -8.52 12.75 -14.41
C ILE A 83 -7.12 12.11 -14.33
N LEU A 84 -6.19 12.52 -15.18
CA LEU A 84 -4.82 12.01 -15.16
C LEU A 84 -4.12 12.34 -13.82
N SER A 85 -4.34 13.54 -13.28
CA SER A 85 -3.82 13.94 -11.97
C SER A 85 -4.41 13.06 -10.86
N TYR A 86 -5.72 12.79 -10.90
CA TYR A 86 -6.39 11.91 -9.95
C TYR A 86 -5.81 10.48 -9.99
N ILE A 87 -5.65 9.91 -11.19
CA ILE A 87 -5.04 8.58 -11.39
C ILE A 87 -3.62 8.56 -10.83
N TRP A 88 -2.82 9.59 -11.15
CA TRP A 88 -1.44 9.70 -10.74
C TRP A 88 -1.29 9.76 -9.21
N ILE A 89 -2.07 10.62 -8.55
CA ILE A 89 -2.07 10.77 -7.09
C ILE A 89 -2.49 9.45 -6.41
N SER A 90 -3.55 8.81 -6.91
CA SER A 90 -4.03 7.53 -6.37
C SER A 90 -2.99 6.41 -6.52
N PHE A 91 -2.34 6.35 -7.68
CA PHE A 91 -1.25 5.39 -7.92
C PHE A 91 -0.06 5.63 -7.01
N LEU A 92 0.38 6.89 -6.83
CA LEU A 92 1.49 7.22 -5.94
C LEU A 92 1.18 6.85 -4.49
N GLY A 93 -0.04 7.13 -4.01
CA GLY A 93 -0.48 6.74 -2.68
C GLY A 93 -0.37 5.23 -2.44
N TRP A 94 -0.80 4.42 -3.42
CA TRP A 94 -0.63 2.98 -3.32
C TRP A 94 0.84 2.53 -3.42
N TYR A 95 1.60 3.12 -4.31
CA TYR A 95 2.98 2.70 -4.59
C TYR A 95 3.93 2.98 -3.43
N PHE A 96 3.77 4.10 -2.74
CA PHE A 96 4.67 4.52 -1.67
C PHE A 96 4.24 4.09 -0.27
N ASN A 97 3.00 3.61 -0.08
CA ASN A 97 2.58 3.04 1.19
C ASN A 97 3.09 1.61 1.32
N VAL A 98 4.06 1.42 2.19
CA VAL A 98 4.81 0.16 2.32
C VAL A 98 5.09 -0.17 3.78
N GLY A 99 4.63 -1.34 4.23
CA GLY A 99 5.07 -1.95 5.48
C GLY A 99 6.35 -2.75 5.27
N ILE A 100 7.33 -2.58 6.12
CA ILE A 100 8.62 -3.27 6.07
C ILE A 100 8.85 -3.98 7.39
N VAL A 101 9.14 -5.26 7.34
CA VAL A 101 9.55 -6.06 8.50
C VAL A 101 11.02 -6.45 8.36
N THR A 102 11.81 -6.07 9.34
CA THR A 102 13.23 -6.38 9.40
C THR A 102 13.55 -7.38 10.51
N ASN A 103 14.80 -7.76 10.64
CA ASN A 103 15.28 -8.58 11.77
C ASN A 103 15.36 -7.80 13.11
N LYS A 104 15.13 -6.47 13.11
CA LYS A 104 15.22 -5.62 14.31
C LYS A 104 13.90 -4.95 14.67
N ARG A 105 13.15 -4.48 13.68
CA ARG A 105 11.95 -3.64 13.84
C ARG A 105 10.96 -3.85 12.72
N VAL A 106 9.76 -3.36 12.95
CA VAL A 106 8.69 -3.20 11.95
C VAL A 106 8.59 -1.72 11.62
N ILE A 107 8.49 -1.38 10.36
CA ILE A 107 8.45 -0.01 9.86
C ILE A 107 7.23 0.14 8.97
N ASP A 108 6.45 1.17 9.20
CA ASP A 108 5.34 1.59 8.35
C ASP A 108 5.66 2.91 7.69
N ILE A 109 5.50 2.96 6.39
CA ILE A 109 5.75 4.14 5.57
C ILE A 109 4.45 4.50 4.87
N ASP A 110 3.85 5.60 5.32
CA ASP A 110 2.63 6.14 4.77
C ASP A 110 2.86 7.46 4.04
N LEU A 111 2.41 7.52 2.81
CA LEU A 111 2.40 8.74 2.01
C LEU A 111 0.98 9.31 1.95
N HIS A 112 0.71 10.35 2.73
CA HIS A 112 -0.56 11.02 2.76
C HIS A 112 -0.63 12.13 1.70
N ALA A 113 -1.57 11.99 0.75
CA ALA A 113 -1.82 12.97 -0.33
C ALA A 113 -0.58 13.39 -1.13
N VAL A 114 0.46 12.53 -1.21
CA VAL A 114 1.73 12.77 -1.95
C VAL A 114 2.60 13.90 -1.34
N ILE A 115 2.14 14.57 -0.30
CA ILE A 115 2.82 15.76 0.28
C ILE A 115 3.46 15.43 1.62
N TYR A 116 2.83 14.58 2.43
CA TYR A 116 3.28 14.24 3.77
C TYR A 116 3.67 12.77 3.87
N LYS A 117 4.93 12.51 4.21
CA LYS A 117 5.46 11.16 4.47
C LYS A 117 5.54 10.96 5.98
N GLU A 118 4.82 9.96 6.47
CA GLU A 118 4.91 9.50 7.84
C GLU A 118 5.71 8.19 7.87
N ILE A 119 6.62 8.08 8.83
CA ILE A 119 7.37 6.85 9.06
C ILE A 119 7.19 6.50 10.53
N THR A 120 6.54 5.39 10.78
CA THR A 120 6.37 4.84 12.13
C THR A 120 7.19 3.57 12.25
N ASP A 121 8.00 3.42 13.30
CA ASP A 121 8.74 2.20 13.53
C ASP A 121 8.57 1.67 14.96
N ALA A 122 8.61 0.35 15.10
CA ALA A 122 8.53 -0.34 16.36
C ALA A 122 9.53 -1.50 16.42
N GLN A 123 10.34 -1.53 17.46
CA GLN A 123 11.27 -2.63 17.71
C GLN A 123 10.51 -3.94 17.97
N LEU A 124 10.95 -5.05 17.38
CA LEU A 124 10.32 -6.38 17.57
C LEU A 124 10.14 -6.77 19.04
N GLY A 125 11.08 -6.38 19.92
CA GLY A 125 10.98 -6.66 21.35
C GLY A 125 10.00 -5.78 22.12
N LYS A 126 9.39 -4.76 21.49
CA LYS A 126 8.36 -3.90 22.09
C LYS A 126 6.95 -4.24 21.60
N ILE A 127 6.80 -5.22 20.73
CA ILE A 127 5.50 -5.67 20.24
C ILE A 127 4.86 -6.53 21.32
N GLU A 128 3.65 -6.15 21.75
CA GLU A 128 2.86 -6.85 22.76
C GLU A 128 1.83 -7.77 22.13
N ASP A 129 1.11 -7.29 21.12
CA ASP A 129 0.06 -8.07 20.47
C ASP A 129 0.00 -7.77 18.96
N ILE A 130 -0.43 -8.78 18.19
CA ILE A 130 -0.64 -8.67 16.75
C ILE A 130 -2.01 -9.25 16.43
N THR A 131 -2.91 -8.37 15.95
CA THR A 131 -4.25 -8.75 15.56
C THR A 131 -4.40 -8.70 14.04
N VAL A 132 -4.95 -9.76 13.43
CA VAL A 132 -5.37 -9.77 12.03
C VAL A 132 -6.86 -9.48 11.96
N LYS A 133 -7.25 -8.53 11.13
CA LYS A 133 -8.65 -8.26 10.79
C LYS A 133 -8.88 -8.52 9.31
N SER A 134 -9.64 -9.55 9.00
CA SER A 134 -10.17 -9.83 7.67
C SER A 134 -11.68 -9.95 7.80
N GLY A 135 -12.42 -9.17 7.06
CA GLY A 135 -13.88 -9.13 7.15
C GLY A 135 -14.53 -8.89 5.79
N GLY A 136 -15.58 -9.67 5.48
CA GLY A 136 -16.33 -9.57 4.26
C GLY A 136 -15.91 -10.57 3.16
N TYR A 137 -16.83 -10.79 2.22
CA TYR A 137 -16.67 -11.79 1.17
C TYR A 137 -15.44 -11.57 0.28
N LEU A 138 -15.15 -10.32 -0.05
CA LEU A 138 -14.02 -9.97 -0.94
C LEU A 138 -12.68 -10.21 -0.27
N GLN A 139 -12.55 -9.86 1.01
CA GLN A 139 -11.31 -10.10 1.76
C GLN A 139 -11.02 -11.59 1.92
N SER A 140 -12.06 -12.40 2.17
CA SER A 140 -11.93 -13.84 2.26
C SER A 140 -11.65 -14.51 0.91
N LEU A 141 -12.23 -13.99 -0.18
CA LEU A 141 -12.06 -14.57 -1.52
C LEU A 141 -10.63 -14.29 -2.08
N PHE A 142 -10.11 -13.10 -1.84
CA PHE A 142 -8.82 -12.67 -2.36
C PHE A 142 -7.69 -12.74 -1.32
N ASP A 143 -7.96 -13.29 -0.14
CA ASP A 143 -7.02 -13.49 0.98
C ASP A 143 -6.20 -12.23 1.29
N TYR A 144 -6.90 -11.13 1.61
CA TYR A 144 -6.28 -9.92 2.10
C TYR A 144 -6.97 -9.39 3.37
N GLY A 145 -6.23 -8.62 4.17
CA GLY A 145 -6.72 -8.06 5.42
C GLY A 145 -5.76 -7.08 6.04
N SER A 146 -6.15 -6.48 7.16
CA SER A 146 -5.30 -5.54 7.89
C SER A 146 -4.64 -6.21 9.10
N ILE A 147 -3.38 -5.84 9.36
CA ILE A 147 -2.60 -6.30 10.50
C ILE A 147 -2.42 -5.12 11.44
N PHE A 148 -2.85 -5.27 12.68
CA PHE A 148 -2.71 -4.29 13.75
C PHE A 148 -1.64 -4.78 14.72
N ILE A 149 -0.59 -3.99 14.93
CA ILE A 149 0.53 -4.30 15.80
C ILE A 149 0.48 -3.32 16.96
N GLN A 150 0.24 -3.84 18.16
CA GLN A 150 0.24 -3.05 19.39
C GLN A 150 1.63 -3.09 20.01
N THR A 151 2.11 -1.93 20.44
CA THR A 151 3.42 -1.76 21.05
C THR A 151 3.32 -1.40 22.52
N ALA A 152 4.33 -1.78 23.30
CA ALA A 152 4.40 -1.46 24.73
C ALA A 152 4.51 0.05 24.97
N GLY A 153 3.69 0.55 25.92
CA GLY A 153 3.75 1.93 26.39
C GLY A 153 3.01 2.93 25.53
N ALA A 154 3.50 4.17 25.47
CA ALA A 154 2.88 5.29 24.73
C ALA A 154 3.31 5.33 23.24
N ALA A 155 3.94 4.27 22.73
CA ALA A 155 4.36 4.22 21.33
C ALA A 155 3.15 4.05 20.40
N VAL A 156 3.27 4.58 19.18
CA VAL A 156 2.21 4.52 18.17
C VAL A 156 2.00 3.08 17.72
N ASN A 157 0.75 2.65 17.62
CA ASN A 157 0.39 1.37 17.02
C ASN A 157 0.67 1.41 15.51
N ILE A 158 1.12 0.28 14.97
CA ILE A 158 1.39 0.12 13.53
C ILE A 158 0.22 -0.62 12.90
N GLU A 159 -0.22 -0.15 11.73
CA GLU A 159 -1.31 -0.74 10.98
C GLU A 159 -0.94 -0.98 9.51
N PHE A 160 -0.86 -2.23 9.10
CA PHE A 160 -0.70 -2.59 7.70
C PHE A 160 -2.06 -2.85 7.07
N ASN A 161 -2.53 -1.90 6.26
CA ASN A 161 -3.85 -1.92 5.70
C ASN A 161 -3.98 -2.80 4.45
N ASN A 162 -4.98 -3.72 4.48
CA ASN A 162 -5.39 -4.54 3.33
C ASN A 162 -4.22 -5.27 2.64
N VAL A 163 -3.31 -5.84 3.40
CA VAL A 163 -2.17 -6.60 2.86
C VAL A 163 -2.59 -8.00 2.43
N PRO A 164 -1.98 -8.58 1.40
CA PRO A 164 -2.23 -9.97 1.00
C PRO A 164 -1.62 -10.93 2.03
N HIS A 165 -2.24 -12.10 2.17
CA HIS A 165 -1.83 -13.19 3.06
C HIS A 165 -1.48 -12.71 4.49
N PRO A 166 -2.39 -11.99 5.17
CA PRO A 166 -2.08 -11.34 6.45
C PRO A 166 -1.69 -12.35 7.53
N THR A 167 -2.26 -13.54 7.51
CA THR A 167 -1.94 -14.62 8.46
C THR A 167 -0.50 -15.10 8.29
N ASP A 168 -0.02 -15.26 7.06
CA ASP A 168 1.37 -15.67 6.79
C ASP A 168 2.35 -14.57 7.21
N ALA A 169 2.00 -13.31 6.95
CA ALA A 169 2.81 -12.17 7.39
C ALA A 169 2.96 -12.15 8.92
N VAL A 170 1.88 -12.37 9.66
CA VAL A 170 1.91 -12.43 11.13
C VAL A 170 2.72 -13.62 11.61
N GLN A 171 2.66 -14.78 10.96
CA GLN A 171 3.53 -15.92 11.31
C GLN A 171 5.01 -15.59 11.15
N VAL A 172 5.39 -14.86 10.09
CA VAL A 172 6.77 -14.39 9.88
C VAL A 172 7.18 -13.47 11.01
N ILE A 173 6.36 -12.48 11.38
CA ILE A 173 6.64 -11.53 12.45
C ILE A 173 6.79 -12.26 13.78
N ASN A 174 5.88 -13.15 14.13
CA ASN A 174 5.93 -13.93 15.38
C ASN A 174 7.18 -14.82 15.47
N LYS A 175 7.64 -15.43 14.37
CA LYS A 175 8.91 -16.18 14.33
C LYS A 175 10.11 -15.30 14.63
N LEU A 176 10.07 -14.02 14.19
CA LEU A 176 11.16 -13.08 14.47
C LEU A 176 11.15 -12.63 15.93
N ILE A 177 9.97 -12.38 16.50
CA ILE A 177 9.80 -12.03 17.92
C ILE A 177 10.31 -13.16 18.80
N SER A 178 9.87 -14.39 18.56
CA SER A 178 10.29 -15.56 19.36
C SER A 178 11.79 -15.83 19.26
N LYS A 179 12.40 -15.65 18.09
CA LYS A 179 13.85 -15.77 17.92
C LYS A 179 14.62 -14.71 18.72
N LYS A 180 14.06 -13.52 18.90
CA LYS A 180 14.69 -12.44 19.65
C LYS A 180 14.56 -12.63 21.17
N HIS A 181 13.49 -13.25 21.67
CA HIS A 181 13.28 -13.52 23.09
C HIS A 181 14.00 -14.82 23.57
N GLY A 182 14.41 -15.67 22.62
CA GLY A 182 15.15 -16.93 22.94
C GLY A 182 16.67 -16.83 22.75
N ALA A 183 17.18 -15.67 22.41
CA ALA A 183 18.62 -15.36 22.29
C ALA A 183 19.06 -14.39 23.40
#